data_0762ee2f315041bdec6a3ec42f43763e
#
_entry.id   0762ee2f315041bdec6a3ec42f43763e
#
_cell.length_a   1.000
_cell.length_b   1.000
_cell.length_c   1.000
_cell.angle_alpha   90.00
_cell.angle_beta   90.00
_cell.angle_gamma   90.00
#
_symmetry.space_group_name_H-M   'P 1'
#
loop_
_entity.id
_entity.type
_entity.pdbx_description
1 polymer ?
#
loop_
_entity_poly.entity_id
_entity_poly.type
_entity_poly.pdbx_seq_one_letter_code
_entity_poly.pdbx_strand_id
1 'polypeptide(L)'
;MKGIVMKLETIKKRLSKNRPMTSVTLRMPEDVVNDLKRIAPLKGFSGYQGLLRAYVGAGLREDLERMEGNAVAQLIEKLREDGVPEATLNKAAASLKQAA
;
A
#
# COMPACT_ATOMS: atom_id res chain seq x y z
N MET A 1 -16.70 5.82 9.14
CA MET A 1 -15.78 6.04 10.27
C MET A 1 -15.06 4.78 10.71
N LYS A 2 -15.72 3.64 10.69
CA LYS A 2 -15.05 2.36 10.98
C LYS A 2 -13.86 2.08 10.06
N GLY A 3 -13.90 2.49 8.79
CA GLY A 3 -12.83 2.28 7.82
C GLY A 3 -11.53 3.03 8.15
N ILE A 4 -11.60 4.24 8.74
CA ILE A 4 -10.42 5.01 9.13
C ILE A 4 -9.74 4.37 10.34
N VAL A 5 -10.51 3.91 11.32
CA VAL A 5 -9.98 3.23 12.51
C VAL A 5 -9.30 1.92 12.11
N MET A 6 -9.90 1.13 11.22
CA MET A 6 -9.32 -0.10 10.70
C MET A 6 -8.01 0.15 9.94
N LYS A 7 -7.93 1.24 9.18
CA LYS A 7 -6.72 1.62 8.45
C LYS A 7 -5.57 1.93 9.41
N LEU A 8 -5.82 2.68 10.48
CA LEU A 8 -4.81 3.00 11.50
C LEU A 8 -4.33 1.75 12.22
N GLU A 9 -5.21 0.83 12.57
CA GLU A 9 -4.84 -0.44 13.18
C GLU A 9 -4.01 -1.30 12.25
N THR A 10 -4.36 -1.33 10.96
CA THR A 10 -3.60 -2.05 9.94
C THR A 10 -2.18 -1.48 9.81
N ILE A 11 -2.04 -0.16 9.80
CA ILE A 11 -0.73 0.50 9.76
C ILE A 11 0.09 0.16 11.00
N LYS A 12 -0.50 0.23 12.19
CA LYS A 12 0.18 -0.14 13.44
C LYS A 12 0.67 -1.58 13.41
N LYS A 13 -0.14 -2.51 12.94
CA LYS A 13 0.24 -3.92 12.80
C LYS A 13 1.41 -4.07 11.84
N ARG A 14 1.41 -3.37 10.71
CA ARG A 14 2.48 -3.43 9.71
C ARG A 14 3.80 -2.85 10.21
N LEU A 15 3.76 -1.91 11.14
CA LEU A 15 4.96 -1.30 11.73
C LEU A 15 5.46 -2.06 12.96
N SER A 16 4.69 -3.00 13.48
CA SER A 16 5.05 -3.79 14.67
C SER A 16 6.19 -4.75 14.35
N LYS A 17 7.15 -4.88 15.28
CA LYS A 17 8.24 -5.85 15.17
C LYS A 17 7.75 -7.30 15.35
N ASN A 18 6.59 -7.49 15.99
CA ASN A 18 6.01 -8.80 16.28
C ASN A 18 4.88 -9.16 15.32
N ARG A 19 5.04 -8.81 14.04
CA ARG A 19 4.07 -9.16 13.02
C ARG A 19 4.00 -10.68 12.85
N PRO A 20 2.78 -11.25 12.81
CA PRO A 20 2.67 -12.67 12.49
C PRO A 20 3.26 -12.93 11.10
N MET A 21 4.08 -13.97 11.02
CA MET A 21 4.75 -14.36 9.78
C MET A 21 4.20 -15.69 9.31
N THR A 22 4.12 -15.86 8.01
CA THR A 22 3.75 -17.12 7.37
C THR A 22 4.74 -17.46 6.27
N SER A 23 4.95 -18.74 6.04
CA SER A 23 5.84 -19.19 4.98
C SER A 23 5.10 -19.21 3.65
N VAL A 24 5.74 -18.67 2.62
CA VAL A 24 5.22 -18.67 1.25
C VAL A 24 6.25 -19.34 0.36
N THR A 25 5.83 -20.34 -0.39
CA THR A 25 6.67 -20.99 -1.39
C THR A 25 6.27 -20.46 -2.76
N LEU A 26 7.25 -19.94 -3.50
CA LEU A 26 7.02 -19.31 -4.78
C LEU A 26 8.04 -19.82 -5.80
N ARG A 27 7.55 -20.24 -6.98
CA ARG A 27 8.43 -20.57 -8.12
C ARG A 27 8.61 -19.33 -8.98
N MET A 28 9.86 -19.02 -9.30
CA MET A 28 10.22 -17.85 -10.10
C MET A 28 11.19 -18.27 -11.20
N PRO A 29 11.23 -17.55 -12.34
CA PRO A 29 12.26 -17.77 -13.34
C PRO A 29 13.67 -17.62 -12.75
N GLU A 30 14.60 -18.45 -13.17
CA GLU A 30 15.97 -18.42 -12.65
C GLU A 30 16.67 -17.09 -12.92
N ASP A 31 16.43 -16.48 -14.08
CA ASP A 31 17.01 -15.18 -14.42
C ASP A 31 16.58 -14.08 -13.48
N VAL A 32 15.30 -14.10 -13.04
CA VAL A 32 14.77 -13.14 -12.06
C VAL A 32 15.46 -13.34 -10.71
N VAL A 33 15.60 -14.58 -10.25
CA VAL A 33 16.27 -14.89 -8.98
C VAL A 33 17.74 -14.46 -9.04
N ASN A 34 18.41 -14.71 -10.16
CA ASN A 34 19.81 -14.29 -10.34
C ASN A 34 19.97 -12.78 -10.32
N ASP A 35 19.04 -12.05 -10.91
CA ASP A 35 19.03 -10.59 -10.86
C ASP A 35 18.82 -10.09 -9.44
N LEU A 36 17.91 -10.70 -8.67
CA LEU A 36 17.71 -10.37 -7.26
C LEU A 36 18.97 -10.59 -6.44
N LYS A 37 19.67 -11.70 -6.67
CA LYS A 37 20.94 -12.01 -5.98
C LYS A 37 22.03 -10.98 -6.29
N ARG A 38 22.06 -10.49 -7.52
CA ARG A 38 23.04 -9.49 -7.96
C ARG A 38 22.74 -8.12 -7.37
N ILE A 39 21.47 -7.73 -7.30
CA ILE A 39 21.05 -6.40 -6.86
C ILE A 39 20.99 -6.30 -5.33
N ALA A 40 20.68 -7.37 -4.62
CA ALA A 40 20.51 -7.36 -3.18
C ALA A 40 21.66 -6.68 -2.42
N PRO A 41 22.96 -7.05 -2.62
CA PRO A 41 24.04 -6.39 -1.91
C PRO A 41 24.20 -4.93 -2.27
N LEU A 42 23.86 -4.53 -3.50
CA LEU A 42 23.92 -3.13 -3.92
C LEU A 42 22.90 -2.25 -3.18
N LYS A 43 21.82 -2.85 -2.72
CA LYS A 43 20.78 -2.16 -1.94
C LYS A 43 20.90 -2.37 -0.43
N GLY A 44 21.98 -3.00 0.03
CA GLY A 44 22.22 -3.21 1.44
C GLY A 44 21.51 -4.41 2.05
N PHE A 45 21.07 -5.36 1.23
CA PHE A 45 20.46 -6.60 1.73
C PHE A 45 21.52 -7.71 1.82
N SER A 46 21.44 -8.51 2.89
CA SER A 46 22.34 -9.65 3.07
C SER A 46 22.00 -10.85 2.18
N GLY A 47 20.78 -10.92 1.66
CA GLY A 47 20.32 -11.97 0.78
C GLY A 47 19.17 -11.52 -0.11
N TYR A 48 18.90 -12.28 -1.16
CA TYR A 48 17.86 -11.92 -2.12
C TYR A 48 16.44 -12.01 -1.55
N GLN A 49 16.23 -12.86 -0.51
CA GLN A 49 14.91 -13.01 0.11
C GLN A 49 14.46 -11.68 0.75
N GLY A 50 15.37 -10.95 1.39
CA GLY A 50 15.07 -9.63 1.95
C GLY A 50 14.67 -8.63 0.89
N LEU A 51 15.39 -8.61 -0.23
CA LEU A 51 15.06 -7.74 -1.36
C LEU A 51 13.72 -8.12 -1.98
N LEU A 52 13.46 -9.42 -2.15
CA LEU A 52 12.18 -9.90 -2.68
C LEU A 52 11.01 -9.44 -1.81
N ARG A 53 11.13 -9.60 -0.48
CA ARG A 53 10.10 -9.12 0.45
C ARG A 53 9.90 -7.61 0.35
N ALA A 54 10.97 -6.87 0.21
CA ALA A 54 10.90 -5.41 0.07
C ALA A 54 10.16 -5.01 -1.21
N TYR A 55 10.45 -5.68 -2.32
CA TYR A 55 9.76 -5.40 -3.59
C TYR A 55 8.29 -5.76 -3.54
N VAL A 56 7.95 -6.91 -2.97
CA VAL A 56 6.56 -7.32 -2.81
C VAL A 56 5.81 -6.32 -1.91
N GLY A 57 6.41 -5.95 -0.79
CA GLY A 57 5.80 -4.98 0.13
C GLY A 57 5.60 -3.62 -0.51
N ALA A 58 6.58 -3.12 -1.25
CA ALA A 58 6.49 -1.84 -1.94
C ALA A 58 5.43 -1.86 -3.05
N GLY A 59 5.42 -2.91 -3.88
CA GLY A 59 4.43 -3.04 -4.95
C GLY A 59 3.02 -3.16 -4.42
N LEU A 60 2.84 -3.93 -3.36
CA LEU A 60 1.54 -4.09 -2.72
C LEU A 60 1.03 -2.76 -2.13
N ARG A 61 1.89 -2.02 -1.45
CA ARG A 61 1.51 -0.70 -0.91
C ARG A 61 1.09 0.27 -2.01
N GLU A 62 1.83 0.29 -3.11
CA GLU A 62 1.50 1.11 -4.26
C GLU A 62 0.12 0.76 -4.83
N ASP A 63 -0.16 -0.52 -5.00
CA ASP A 63 -1.45 -0.97 -5.51
C ASP A 63 -2.60 -0.65 -4.53
N LEU A 64 -2.37 -0.84 -3.24
CA LEU A 64 -3.37 -0.51 -2.22
C LEU A 64 -3.68 0.98 -2.19
N GLU A 65 -2.67 1.84 -2.30
CA GLU A 65 -2.86 3.29 -2.37
C GLU A 65 -3.66 3.68 -3.62
N ARG A 66 -3.36 3.06 -4.75
CA ARG A 66 -4.08 3.30 -6.00
C ARG A 66 -5.54 2.88 -5.89
N MET A 67 -5.82 1.73 -5.29
CA MET A 67 -7.19 1.25 -5.07
C MET A 67 -7.96 2.15 -4.12
N GLU A 68 -7.34 2.62 -3.03
CA GLU A 68 -7.96 3.57 -2.11
C GLU A 68 -8.25 4.90 -2.80
N GLY A 69 -7.33 5.41 -3.61
CA GLY A 69 -7.51 6.63 -4.40
C GLY A 69 -8.68 6.51 -5.36
N ASN A 70 -8.83 5.37 -6.03
CA ASN A 70 -9.95 5.12 -6.94
C ASN A 70 -11.27 5.06 -6.19
N ALA A 71 -11.32 4.42 -5.01
CA ALA A 71 -12.51 4.35 -4.19
C ALA A 71 -12.96 5.74 -3.72
N VAL A 72 -12.01 6.57 -3.31
CA VAL A 72 -12.29 7.95 -2.91
C VAL A 72 -12.80 8.78 -4.08
N ALA A 73 -12.20 8.64 -5.27
CA ALA A 73 -12.62 9.34 -6.46
C ALA A 73 -14.06 8.96 -6.86
N GLN A 74 -14.38 7.67 -6.79
CA GLN A 74 -15.75 7.19 -7.06
C GLN A 74 -16.76 7.72 -6.05
N LEU A 75 -16.40 7.78 -4.78
CA LEU A 75 -17.26 8.32 -3.74
C LEU A 75 -17.53 9.81 -3.97
N ILE A 76 -16.51 10.58 -4.29
CA ILE A 76 -16.63 12.01 -4.59
C ILE A 76 -17.56 12.23 -5.79
N GLU A 77 -17.40 11.45 -6.85
CA GLU A 77 -18.24 11.52 -8.04
C GLU A 77 -19.71 11.24 -7.74
N LYS A 78 -19.96 10.22 -6.91
CA LYS A 78 -21.31 9.87 -6.49
C LYS A 78 -21.95 10.97 -5.65
N LEU A 79 -21.19 11.57 -4.75
CA LEU A 79 -21.66 12.70 -3.94
C LEU A 79 -21.98 13.92 -4.81
N ARG A 80 -21.18 14.15 -5.84
CA ARG A 80 -21.44 15.22 -6.81
C ARG A 80 -22.75 14.99 -7.55
N GLU A 81 -23.01 13.77 -8.00
CA GLU A 81 -24.27 13.37 -8.64
C GLU A 81 -25.46 13.55 -7.71
N ASP A 82 -25.29 13.33 -6.42
CA ASP A 82 -26.32 13.50 -5.39
C ASP A 82 -26.53 14.96 -4.98
N GLY A 83 -25.83 15.90 -5.62
CA GLY A 83 -26.05 17.33 -5.42
C GLY A 83 -25.22 17.98 -4.35
N VAL A 84 -24.17 17.32 -3.87
CA VAL A 84 -23.25 17.91 -2.89
C VAL A 84 -22.44 19.04 -3.55
N PRO A 85 -22.37 20.25 -2.95
CA PRO A 85 -21.65 21.38 -3.54
C PRO A 85 -20.14 21.09 -3.70
N GLU A 86 -19.56 21.62 -4.77
CA GLU A 86 -18.13 21.47 -5.07
C GLU A 86 -17.24 21.96 -3.93
N ALA A 87 -17.61 23.05 -3.27
CA ALA A 87 -16.85 23.56 -2.12
C ALA A 87 -16.76 22.53 -0.99
N THR A 88 -17.85 21.81 -0.73
CA THR A 88 -17.91 20.76 0.28
C THR A 88 -17.06 19.55 -0.15
N LEU A 89 -17.12 19.18 -1.43
CA LEU A 89 -16.31 18.08 -1.97
C LEU A 89 -14.82 18.39 -1.90
N ASN A 90 -14.43 19.62 -2.22
CA ASN A 90 -13.03 20.07 -2.14
C ASN A 90 -12.52 20.05 -0.70
N LYS A 91 -13.33 20.46 0.27
CA LYS A 91 -13.00 20.39 1.69
C LYS A 91 -12.79 18.95 2.14
N ALA A 92 -13.68 18.04 1.75
CA ALA A 92 -13.58 16.64 2.10
C ALA A 92 -12.32 16.01 1.51
N ALA A 93 -12.01 16.30 0.24
CA ALA A 93 -10.81 15.80 -0.43
C ALA A 93 -9.53 16.33 0.24
N ALA A 94 -9.50 17.60 0.61
CA ALA A 94 -8.36 18.21 1.33
C ALA A 94 -8.15 17.58 2.70
N SER A 95 -9.23 17.30 3.44
CA SER A 95 -9.16 16.62 4.74
C SER A 95 -8.57 15.23 4.63
N LEU A 96 -8.92 14.47 3.58
CA LEU A 96 -8.38 13.14 3.35
C LEU A 96 -6.88 13.17 3.03
N LYS A 97 -6.42 14.16 2.27
CA LYS A 97 -5.00 14.35 1.98
C LYS A 97 -4.20 14.67 3.25
N GLN A 98 -4.75 15.46 4.15
CA GLN A 98 -4.09 15.82 5.41
C GLN A 98 -4.06 14.65 6.41
N ALA A 99 -5.01 13.74 6.34
CA ALA A 99 -5.08 12.57 7.22
C ALA A 99 -4.10 11.46 6.81
N ALA A 100 -3.56 11.51 5.61
CA ALA A 100 -2.56 10.57 5.12
C ALA A 100 -1.17 11.06 5.49
#